data_6c494408602abede2f45937431c6fe0d
#
_entry.id   6c494408602abede2f45937431c6fe0d
#
_cell.length_a   1.000
_cell.length_b   1.000
_cell.length_c   1.000
_cell.angle_alpha   90.00
_cell.angle_beta   90.00
_cell.angle_gamma   90.00
#
_symmetry.space_group_name_H-M   'P 1'
#
loop_
_entity.id
_entity.type
_entity.pdbx_description
1 polymer ?
#
loop_
_entity_poly.entity_id
_entity_poly.type
_entity_poly.pdbx_seq_one_letter_code
_entity_poly.pdbx_strand_id
1 'polypeptide(L)'
;MEAALDLFAAHGVTGTSLQMIADHMGVTKAAVYHQFHTKEDIVLAVIGPALETLTKVADAADRQRAHRRRLESALNGIVDLIIKNRRLTAIVQFDPMVAELVRAHPSRTSIERIRGMFTGADPDASALVSAAMVSGGLVMAGIDPALDGLSDEELRRHLFDTAWRLLKPRTASLSASGGRVAQPTGRV
;
A
#
# COMPACT_ATOMS: atom_id res chain seq x y z
N MET A 1 -21.48 -0.44 -8.01
CA MET A 1 -20.05 -0.09 -7.73
C MET A 1 -19.19 -0.28 -8.97
N GLU A 2 -19.40 -1.33 -9.76
CA GLU A 2 -18.67 -1.60 -11.01
C GLU A 2 -18.82 -0.46 -12.03
N ALA A 3 -20.04 0.03 -12.23
CA ALA A 3 -20.33 1.19 -13.09
C ALA A 3 -19.50 2.44 -12.73
N ALA A 4 -19.29 2.70 -11.45
CA ALA A 4 -18.43 3.82 -11.02
C ALA A 4 -16.95 3.55 -11.35
N LEU A 5 -16.47 2.33 -11.17
CA LEU A 5 -15.11 1.92 -11.54
C LEU A 5 -14.87 2.03 -13.05
N ASP A 6 -15.84 1.63 -13.89
CA ASP A 6 -15.74 1.75 -15.34
C ASP A 6 -15.59 3.21 -15.78
N LEU A 7 -16.43 4.08 -15.22
CA LEU A 7 -16.37 5.52 -15.50
C LEU A 7 -15.12 6.19 -14.94
N PHE A 8 -14.68 5.79 -13.75
CA PHE A 8 -13.41 6.28 -13.19
C PHE A 8 -12.21 5.85 -14.04
N ALA A 9 -12.23 4.64 -14.61
CA ALA A 9 -11.20 4.18 -15.54
C ALA A 9 -11.19 4.99 -16.85
N ALA A 10 -12.37 5.34 -17.38
CA ALA A 10 -12.50 6.04 -18.65
C ALA A 10 -12.26 7.56 -18.55
N HIS A 11 -12.68 8.17 -17.44
CA HIS A 11 -12.75 9.64 -17.30
C HIS A 11 -11.98 10.19 -16.09
N GLY A 12 -11.37 9.32 -15.29
CA GLY A 12 -10.82 9.67 -13.98
C GLY A 12 -11.92 9.92 -12.93
N VAL A 13 -11.55 9.92 -11.67
CA VAL A 13 -12.49 10.20 -10.56
C VAL A 13 -13.03 11.63 -10.67
N THR A 14 -12.14 12.60 -10.92
CA THR A 14 -12.52 14.02 -11.06
C THR A 14 -13.44 14.26 -12.26
N GLY A 15 -13.21 13.62 -13.40
CA GLY A 15 -14.01 13.74 -14.63
C GLY A 15 -15.36 13.03 -14.61
N THR A 16 -15.61 12.15 -13.64
CA THR A 16 -16.88 11.42 -13.51
C THR A 16 -17.89 12.20 -12.68
N SER A 17 -19.14 12.23 -13.12
CA SER A 17 -20.26 12.83 -12.37
C SER A 17 -21.29 11.79 -11.92
N LEU A 18 -22.07 12.13 -10.89
CA LEU A 18 -23.22 11.33 -10.44
C LEU A 18 -24.23 11.06 -11.56
N GLN A 19 -24.41 12.04 -12.46
CA GLN A 19 -25.29 11.89 -13.64
C GLN A 19 -24.75 10.82 -14.58
N MET A 20 -23.45 10.85 -14.90
CA MET A 20 -22.81 9.82 -15.75
C MET A 20 -22.97 8.42 -15.18
N ILE A 21 -22.86 8.29 -13.85
CA ILE A 21 -23.08 7.00 -13.18
C ILE A 21 -24.52 6.57 -13.31
N ALA A 22 -25.50 7.46 -13.10
CA ALA A 22 -26.92 7.18 -13.27
C ALA A 22 -27.24 6.72 -14.71
N ASP A 23 -26.74 7.46 -15.70
CA ASP A 23 -26.93 7.15 -17.11
C ASP A 23 -26.32 5.79 -17.50
N HIS A 24 -25.09 5.54 -17.03
CA HIS A 24 -24.38 4.25 -17.27
C HIS A 24 -25.12 3.06 -16.65
N MET A 25 -25.76 3.25 -15.49
CA MET A 25 -26.55 2.23 -14.81
C MET A 25 -27.98 2.08 -15.36
N GLY A 26 -28.44 2.97 -16.23
CA GLY A 26 -29.81 3.00 -16.70
C GLY A 26 -30.84 3.34 -15.62
N VAL A 27 -30.43 4.09 -14.58
CA VAL A 27 -31.30 4.51 -13.49
C VAL A 27 -31.50 6.03 -13.48
N THR A 28 -32.49 6.51 -12.73
CA THR A 28 -32.71 7.96 -12.61
C THR A 28 -31.62 8.60 -11.76
N LYS A 29 -31.28 9.85 -12.06
CA LYS A 29 -30.40 10.66 -11.24
C LYS A 29 -30.86 10.69 -9.77
N ALA A 30 -32.18 10.81 -9.54
CA ALA A 30 -32.76 10.78 -8.20
C ALA A 30 -32.42 9.50 -7.42
N ALA A 31 -32.42 8.35 -8.09
CA ALA A 31 -32.08 7.08 -7.45
C ALA A 31 -30.61 7.05 -6.96
N VAL A 32 -29.67 7.58 -7.76
CA VAL A 32 -28.27 7.69 -7.34
C VAL A 32 -28.10 8.68 -6.20
N TYR A 33 -28.73 9.87 -6.29
CA TYR A 33 -28.66 10.89 -5.23
C TYR A 33 -29.35 10.49 -3.92
N HIS A 34 -30.31 9.59 -3.98
CA HIS A 34 -30.92 9.02 -2.77
C HIS A 34 -29.91 8.15 -1.98
N GLN A 35 -29.03 7.45 -2.68
CA GLN A 35 -28.03 6.56 -2.07
C GLN A 35 -26.70 7.27 -1.78
N PHE A 36 -26.29 8.20 -2.65
CA PHE A 36 -25.01 8.92 -2.58
C PHE A 36 -25.25 10.39 -2.77
N HIS A 37 -25.02 11.19 -1.74
CA HIS A 37 -25.25 12.63 -1.80
C HIS A 37 -24.12 13.37 -2.51
N THR A 38 -22.91 12.84 -2.43
CA THR A 38 -21.70 13.43 -3.00
C THR A 38 -20.92 12.42 -3.86
N LYS A 39 -19.99 12.91 -4.65
CA LYS A 39 -19.05 12.05 -5.38
C LYS A 39 -18.13 11.31 -4.40
N GLU A 40 -17.73 11.98 -3.34
CA GLU A 40 -16.90 11.45 -2.26
C GLU A 40 -17.55 10.21 -1.63
N ASP A 41 -18.88 10.20 -1.43
CA ASP A 41 -19.61 9.03 -0.92
C ASP A 41 -19.43 7.81 -1.85
N ILE A 42 -19.51 8.03 -3.16
CA ILE A 42 -19.29 6.95 -4.14
C ILE A 42 -17.84 6.48 -4.12
N VAL A 43 -16.89 7.41 -4.09
CA VAL A 43 -15.46 7.06 -4.00
C VAL A 43 -15.20 6.23 -2.76
N LEU A 44 -15.69 6.67 -1.60
CA LEU A 44 -15.56 5.93 -0.34
C LEU A 44 -16.23 4.55 -0.42
N ALA A 45 -17.38 4.43 -1.05
CA ALA A 45 -18.04 3.14 -1.23
C ALA A 45 -17.24 2.20 -2.17
N VAL A 46 -16.50 2.75 -3.15
CA VAL A 46 -15.64 1.98 -4.07
C VAL A 46 -14.36 1.52 -3.37
N ILE A 47 -13.68 2.41 -2.63
CA ILE A 47 -12.41 2.09 -1.98
C ILE A 47 -12.59 1.43 -0.59
N GLY A 48 -13.74 1.60 0.04
CA GLY A 48 -14.04 1.14 1.40
C GLY A 48 -13.67 -0.31 1.67
N PRO A 49 -14.08 -1.28 0.84
CA PRO A 49 -13.72 -2.70 1.03
C PRO A 49 -12.20 -2.94 1.06
N ALA A 50 -11.42 -2.19 0.27
CA ALA A 50 -9.96 -2.27 0.30
C ALA A 50 -9.40 -1.66 1.60
N LEU A 51 -9.95 -0.53 2.07
CA LEU A 51 -9.56 0.09 3.34
C LEU A 51 -9.92 -0.77 4.57
N GLU A 52 -11.06 -1.45 4.55
CA GLU A 52 -11.41 -2.44 5.58
C GLU A 52 -10.44 -3.62 5.57
N THR A 53 -10.02 -4.07 4.38
CA THR A 53 -9.04 -5.16 4.26
C THR A 53 -7.70 -4.74 4.83
N LEU A 54 -7.25 -3.49 4.63
CA LEU A 54 -6.05 -2.95 5.28
C LEU A 54 -6.12 -3.05 6.81
N THR A 55 -7.27 -2.75 7.38
CA THR A 55 -7.48 -2.89 8.83
C THR A 55 -7.37 -4.34 9.28
N LYS A 56 -7.98 -5.27 8.55
CA LYS A 56 -7.88 -6.72 8.83
C LYS A 56 -6.44 -7.23 8.73
N VAL A 57 -5.67 -6.74 7.75
CA VAL A 57 -4.24 -7.05 7.58
C VAL A 57 -3.43 -6.57 8.78
N ALA A 58 -3.62 -5.31 9.19
CA ALA A 58 -2.93 -4.76 10.37
C ALA A 58 -3.25 -5.57 11.64
N ASP A 59 -4.52 -5.90 11.86
CA ASP A 59 -4.96 -6.69 13.02
C ASP A 59 -4.41 -8.12 13.00
N ALA A 60 -4.35 -8.76 11.83
CA ALA A 60 -3.79 -10.09 11.69
C ALA A 60 -2.28 -10.10 11.98
N ALA A 61 -1.57 -9.08 11.53
CA ALA A 61 -0.15 -8.91 11.79
C ALA A 61 0.12 -8.64 13.28
N ASP A 62 -0.67 -7.79 13.93
CA ASP A 62 -0.50 -7.46 15.36
C ASP A 62 -0.72 -8.66 16.30
N ARG A 63 -1.53 -9.63 15.89
CA ARG A 63 -1.68 -10.89 16.63
C ARG A 63 -0.41 -11.75 16.66
N GLN A 64 0.55 -11.49 15.78
CA GLN A 64 1.81 -12.22 15.74
C GLN A 64 2.77 -11.69 16.83
N ARG A 65 3.36 -12.58 17.64
CA ARG A 65 4.25 -12.20 18.74
C ARG A 65 5.65 -11.77 18.27
N ALA A 66 6.21 -12.47 17.29
CA ALA A 66 7.55 -12.20 16.79
C ALA A 66 7.53 -11.12 15.69
N HIS A 67 8.41 -10.14 15.76
CA HIS A 67 8.52 -9.06 14.76
C HIS A 67 8.60 -9.60 13.32
N ARG A 68 9.42 -10.61 13.08
CA ARG A 68 9.54 -11.25 11.76
C ARG A 68 8.19 -11.79 11.25
N ARG A 69 7.39 -12.43 12.11
CA ARG A 69 6.06 -12.95 11.74
C ARG A 69 5.06 -11.82 11.51
N ARG A 70 5.17 -10.74 12.27
CA ARG A 70 4.35 -9.53 12.05
C ARG A 70 4.61 -8.94 10.67
N LEU A 71 5.90 -8.74 10.34
CA LEU A 71 6.33 -8.24 9.05
C LEU A 71 5.86 -9.16 7.91
N GLU A 72 6.06 -10.47 8.04
CA GLU A 72 5.63 -11.47 7.05
C GLU A 72 4.12 -11.45 6.84
N SER A 73 3.34 -11.41 7.93
CA SER A 73 1.88 -11.34 7.88
C SER A 73 1.39 -10.04 7.21
N ALA A 74 1.97 -8.90 7.57
CA ALA A 74 1.62 -7.61 6.97
C ALA A 74 1.96 -7.59 5.48
N LEU A 75 3.16 -8.03 5.10
CA LEU A 75 3.59 -8.05 3.72
C LEU A 75 2.73 -8.97 2.84
N ASN A 76 2.43 -10.19 3.29
CA ASN A 76 1.51 -11.09 2.59
C ASN A 76 0.15 -10.44 2.37
N GLY A 77 -0.43 -9.85 3.42
CA GLY A 77 -1.75 -9.22 3.32
C GLY A 77 -1.77 -8.02 2.37
N ILE A 78 -0.71 -7.21 2.34
CA ILE A 78 -0.60 -6.08 1.41
C ILE A 78 -0.44 -6.56 -0.04
N VAL A 79 0.41 -7.56 -0.27
CA VAL A 79 0.57 -8.14 -1.62
C VAL A 79 -0.74 -8.72 -2.13
N ASP A 80 -1.46 -9.49 -1.31
CA ASP A 80 -2.77 -10.05 -1.66
C ASP A 80 -3.80 -8.94 -1.95
N LEU A 81 -3.80 -7.88 -1.16
CA LEU A 81 -4.69 -6.73 -1.35
C LEU A 81 -4.43 -6.03 -2.69
N ILE A 82 -3.16 -5.80 -3.04
CA ILE A 82 -2.77 -5.14 -4.28
C ILE A 82 -3.19 -5.99 -5.49
N ILE A 83 -2.88 -7.28 -5.48
CA ILE A 83 -3.23 -8.18 -6.58
C ILE A 83 -4.74 -8.24 -6.77
N LYS A 84 -5.50 -8.42 -5.70
CA LYS A 84 -6.96 -8.49 -5.76
C LYS A 84 -7.60 -7.20 -6.26
N ASN A 85 -6.96 -6.04 -6.06
CA ASN A 85 -7.52 -4.74 -6.39
C ASN A 85 -6.69 -3.99 -7.46
N ARG A 86 -5.97 -4.69 -8.34
CA ARG A 86 -5.10 -4.06 -9.36
C ARG A 86 -5.82 -2.98 -10.15
N ARG A 87 -7.02 -3.29 -10.66
CA ARG A 87 -7.84 -2.33 -11.42
C ARG A 87 -8.21 -1.10 -10.61
N LEU A 88 -8.69 -1.29 -9.38
CA LEU A 88 -9.00 -0.18 -8.48
C LEU A 88 -7.75 0.66 -8.20
N THR A 89 -6.63 0.00 -7.88
CA THR A 89 -5.37 0.67 -7.58
C THR A 89 -4.90 1.51 -8.76
N ALA A 90 -4.95 1.00 -9.99
CA ALA A 90 -4.57 1.73 -11.20
C ALA A 90 -5.39 3.00 -11.40
N ILE A 91 -6.69 2.97 -11.06
CA ILE A 91 -7.60 4.10 -11.23
C ILE A 91 -7.36 5.18 -10.16
N VAL A 92 -7.15 4.77 -8.90
CA VAL A 92 -7.20 5.70 -7.76
C VAL A 92 -5.83 6.18 -7.28
N GLN A 93 -4.75 5.52 -7.67
CA GLN A 93 -3.40 5.74 -7.11
C GLN A 93 -2.93 7.19 -7.18
N PHE A 94 -3.25 7.89 -8.25
CA PHE A 94 -2.78 9.26 -8.48
C PHE A 94 -3.89 10.30 -8.36
N ASP A 95 -5.09 9.92 -7.93
CA ASP A 95 -6.19 10.87 -7.81
C ASP A 95 -6.10 11.64 -6.49
N PRO A 96 -6.02 12.99 -6.54
CA PRO A 96 -5.86 13.82 -5.34
C PRO A 96 -7.05 13.73 -4.37
N MET A 97 -8.28 13.56 -4.89
CA MET A 97 -9.48 13.41 -4.07
C MET A 97 -9.42 12.12 -3.28
N VAL A 98 -9.01 11.01 -3.94
CA VAL A 98 -8.84 9.72 -3.27
C VAL A 98 -7.77 9.81 -2.18
N ALA A 99 -6.64 10.45 -2.47
CA ALA A 99 -5.57 10.65 -1.49
C ALA A 99 -6.06 11.42 -0.25
N GLU A 100 -6.91 12.44 -0.44
CA GLU A 100 -7.50 13.21 0.66
C GLU A 100 -8.47 12.36 1.48
N LEU A 101 -9.37 11.63 0.82
CA LEU A 101 -10.33 10.74 1.47
C LEU A 101 -9.64 9.64 2.29
N VAL A 102 -8.57 9.04 1.76
CA VAL A 102 -7.78 8.03 2.48
C VAL A 102 -7.08 8.65 3.70
N ARG A 103 -6.56 9.87 3.58
CA ARG A 103 -5.94 10.59 4.72
C ARG A 103 -6.94 10.90 5.84
N ALA A 104 -8.18 11.22 5.49
CA ALA A 104 -9.25 11.51 6.45
C ALA A 104 -9.91 10.24 7.02
N HIS A 105 -9.74 9.09 6.36
CA HIS A 105 -10.42 7.85 6.72
C HIS A 105 -9.81 7.20 7.98
N PRO A 106 -10.62 6.59 8.87
CA PRO A 106 -10.11 5.90 10.07
C PRO A 106 -9.05 4.81 9.79
N SER A 107 -9.08 4.17 8.62
CA SER A 107 -8.08 3.17 8.20
C SER A 107 -6.66 3.74 8.06
N ARG A 108 -6.47 5.05 8.11
CA ARG A 108 -5.15 5.69 8.16
C ARG A 108 -4.28 5.13 9.29
N THR A 109 -4.87 4.92 10.46
CA THR A 109 -4.16 4.30 11.59
C THR A 109 -3.63 2.91 11.24
N SER A 110 -4.38 2.11 10.48
CA SER A 110 -3.95 0.79 10.02
C SER A 110 -2.80 0.88 9.02
N ILE A 111 -2.81 1.87 8.13
CA ILE A 111 -1.70 2.15 7.22
C ILE A 111 -0.43 2.51 8.00
N GLU A 112 -0.55 3.35 9.02
CA GLU A 112 0.58 3.74 9.88
C GLU A 112 1.13 2.56 10.69
N ARG A 113 0.25 1.68 11.20
CA ARG A 113 0.65 0.43 11.88
C ARG A 113 1.45 -0.49 10.95
N ILE A 114 0.96 -0.73 9.73
CA ILE A 114 1.66 -1.55 8.73
C ILE A 114 3.02 -0.93 8.38
N ARG A 115 3.07 0.39 8.18
CA ARG A 115 4.32 1.11 7.95
C ARG A 115 5.31 0.92 9.10
N GLY A 116 4.85 1.01 10.35
CA GLY A 116 5.67 0.75 11.53
C GLY A 116 6.22 -0.68 11.58
N MET A 117 5.47 -1.66 11.05
CA MET A 117 5.96 -3.03 10.92
C MET A 117 7.07 -3.15 9.87
N PHE A 118 7.03 -2.35 8.81
CA PHE A 118 8.04 -2.33 7.75
C PHE A 118 9.32 -1.62 8.19
N THR A 119 9.20 -0.57 8.99
CA THR A 119 10.36 0.19 9.48
C THR A 119 11.01 -0.42 10.73
N GLY A 120 10.25 -1.12 11.56
CA GLY A 120 10.70 -1.56 12.89
C GLY A 120 10.53 -0.47 13.97
N ALA A 121 10.94 -0.80 15.21
CA ALA A 121 10.71 0.07 16.36
C ALA A 121 11.68 1.26 16.48
N ASP A 122 12.92 1.10 15.99
CA ASP A 122 13.96 2.14 15.98
C ASP A 122 14.61 2.16 14.59
N PRO A 123 13.95 2.78 13.59
CA PRO A 123 14.39 2.72 12.22
C PRO A 123 15.57 3.65 11.95
N ASP A 124 16.64 3.12 11.38
CA ASP A 124 17.67 3.90 10.73
C ASP A 124 17.21 4.46 9.36
N ALA A 125 18.01 5.32 8.76
CA ALA A 125 17.71 5.89 7.44
C ALA A 125 17.52 4.80 6.35
N SER A 126 18.26 3.70 6.43
CA SER A 126 18.16 2.59 5.49
C SER A 126 16.81 1.87 5.61
N ALA A 127 16.35 1.64 6.85
CA ALA A 127 15.04 1.04 7.11
C ALA A 127 13.89 1.92 6.59
N LEU A 128 13.98 3.24 6.82
CA LEU A 128 12.99 4.20 6.32
C LEU A 128 12.93 4.21 4.79
N VAL A 129 14.08 4.24 4.13
CA VAL A 129 14.18 4.18 2.65
C VAL A 129 13.63 2.86 2.13
N SER A 130 14.02 1.72 2.72
CA SER A 130 13.54 0.40 2.32
C SER A 130 12.02 0.29 2.45
N ALA A 131 11.44 0.77 3.56
CA ALA A 131 10.00 0.77 3.76
C ALA A 131 9.28 1.68 2.75
N ALA A 132 9.84 2.86 2.43
CA ALA A 132 9.28 3.75 1.42
C ALA A 132 9.33 3.13 0.01
N MET A 133 10.47 2.54 -0.37
CA MET A 133 10.63 1.85 -1.66
C MET A 133 9.68 0.67 -1.77
N VAL A 134 9.53 -0.15 -0.73
CA VAL A 134 8.61 -1.29 -0.74
C VAL A 134 7.17 -0.81 -0.82
N SER A 135 6.76 0.17 -0.02
CA SER A 135 5.37 0.66 -0.04
C SER A 135 4.97 1.23 -1.40
N GLY A 136 5.82 2.09 -1.99
CA GLY A 136 5.57 2.64 -3.33
C GLY A 136 5.76 1.61 -4.44
N GLY A 137 6.83 0.80 -4.36
CA GLY A 137 7.16 -0.20 -5.37
C GLY A 137 6.13 -1.32 -5.49
N LEU A 138 5.56 -1.78 -4.39
CA LEU A 138 4.49 -2.79 -4.42
C LEU A 138 3.26 -2.29 -5.19
N VAL A 139 2.84 -1.05 -4.92
CA VAL A 139 1.70 -0.44 -5.61
C VAL A 139 2.00 -0.28 -7.09
N MET A 140 3.16 0.30 -7.44
CA MET A 140 3.55 0.53 -8.83
C MET A 140 3.71 -0.77 -9.62
N ALA A 141 4.41 -1.76 -9.06
CA ALA A 141 4.55 -3.05 -9.71
C ALA A 141 3.22 -3.80 -9.85
N GLY A 142 2.29 -3.62 -8.90
CA GLY A 142 0.96 -4.21 -8.97
C GLY A 142 0.11 -3.72 -10.15
N ILE A 143 0.40 -2.54 -10.68
CA ILE A 143 -0.35 -1.91 -11.79
C ILE A 143 0.49 -1.70 -13.05
N ASP A 144 1.72 -2.22 -13.09
CA ASP A 144 2.62 -2.04 -14.23
C ASP A 144 2.19 -2.96 -15.39
N PRO A 145 1.86 -2.40 -16.58
CA PRO A 145 1.49 -3.20 -17.76
C PRO A 145 2.58 -4.17 -18.22
N ALA A 146 3.85 -3.88 -17.94
CA ALA A 146 4.96 -4.80 -18.27
C ALA A 146 4.86 -6.14 -17.54
N LEU A 147 4.09 -6.21 -16.45
CA LEU A 147 3.88 -7.41 -15.63
C LEU A 147 2.53 -8.11 -15.91
N ASP A 148 1.74 -7.64 -16.87
CA ASP A 148 0.44 -8.24 -17.19
C ASP A 148 0.54 -9.66 -17.76
N GLY A 149 1.71 -10.06 -18.25
CA GLY A 149 1.98 -11.43 -18.70
C GLY A 149 2.18 -12.45 -17.57
N LEU A 150 2.31 -12.00 -16.32
CA LEU A 150 2.44 -12.89 -15.17
C LEU A 150 1.07 -13.28 -14.64
N SER A 151 0.94 -14.54 -14.21
CA SER A 151 -0.22 -14.97 -13.42
C SER A 151 -0.21 -14.24 -12.05
N ASP A 152 -1.38 -14.13 -11.42
CA ASP A 152 -1.50 -13.55 -10.07
C ASP A 152 -0.60 -14.25 -9.04
N GLU A 153 -0.43 -15.56 -9.16
CA GLU A 153 0.44 -16.35 -8.27
C GLU A 153 1.93 -16.04 -8.49
N GLU A 154 2.37 -15.92 -9.74
CA GLU A 154 3.75 -15.55 -10.08
C GLU A 154 4.05 -14.13 -9.62
N LEU A 155 3.15 -13.19 -9.93
CA LEU A 155 3.29 -11.80 -9.50
C LEU A 155 3.34 -11.69 -7.97
N ARG A 156 2.43 -12.38 -7.27
CA ARG A 156 2.39 -12.46 -5.81
C ARG A 156 3.73 -12.90 -5.22
N ARG A 157 4.26 -14.00 -5.73
CA ARG A 157 5.54 -14.55 -5.29
C ARG A 157 6.68 -13.57 -5.50
N HIS A 158 6.78 -12.96 -6.69
CA HIS A 158 7.83 -12.01 -7.01
C HIS A 158 7.74 -10.72 -6.20
N LEU A 159 6.54 -10.17 -5.99
CA LEU A 159 6.33 -9.01 -5.14
C LEU A 159 6.74 -9.29 -3.70
N PHE A 160 6.28 -10.41 -3.15
CA PHE A 160 6.64 -10.81 -1.78
C PHE A 160 8.14 -11.00 -1.62
N ASP A 161 8.78 -11.81 -2.45
CA ASP A 161 10.20 -12.14 -2.35
C ASP A 161 11.11 -10.90 -2.49
N THR A 162 10.73 -9.98 -3.38
CA THR A 162 11.50 -8.75 -3.59
C THR A 162 11.35 -7.80 -2.41
N ALA A 163 10.12 -7.56 -1.95
CA ALA A 163 9.86 -6.74 -0.78
C ALA A 163 10.47 -7.32 0.49
N TRP A 164 10.39 -8.64 0.68
CA TRP A 164 10.98 -9.33 1.82
C TRP A 164 12.49 -9.14 1.89
N ARG A 165 13.20 -9.22 0.75
CA ARG A 165 14.66 -8.98 0.70
C ARG A 165 15.04 -7.57 1.12
N LEU A 166 14.21 -6.57 0.77
CA LEU A 166 14.43 -5.17 1.13
C LEU A 166 14.13 -4.87 2.60
N LEU A 167 13.07 -5.49 3.15
CA LEU A 167 12.61 -5.25 4.52
C LEU A 167 13.29 -6.15 5.56
N LYS A 168 13.94 -7.24 5.14
CA LYS A 168 14.59 -8.15 6.08
C LYS A 168 15.63 -7.40 6.92
N PRO A 169 15.52 -7.45 8.26
CA PRO A 169 16.52 -6.84 9.13
C PRO A 169 17.90 -7.34 8.75
N ARG A 170 18.78 -6.44 8.38
CA ARG A 170 20.21 -6.80 8.19
C ARG A 170 20.70 -7.22 9.55
N THR A 171 21.07 -8.49 9.69
CA THR A 171 21.87 -8.91 10.85
C THR A 171 23.06 -7.98 10.91
N ALA A 172 23.18 -7.22 12.00
CA ALA A 172 24.30 -6.32 12.21
C ALA A 172 25.58 -7.14 12.00
N SER A 173 26.26 -6.90 10.89
CA SER A 173 27.60 -7.42 10.70
C SER A 173 28.49 -6.68 11.69
N LEU A 174 28.85 -7.40 12.74
CA LEU A 174 29.94 -7.02 13.66
C LEU A 174 31.22 -6.85 12.84
N SER A 175 31.47 -5.64 12.38
CA SER A 175 32.77 -5.23 11.87
C SER A 175 33.14 -3.90 12.54
N ALA A 176 33.26 -3.94 13.86
CA ALA A 176 34.14 -3.05 14.59
C ALA A 176 35.54 -3.67 14.57
N SER A 177 36.21 -3.62 13.41
CA SER A 177 37.67 -3.77 13.40
C SER A 177 38.27 -2.52 14.04
N GLY A 178 38.54 -2.63 15.34
CA GLY A 178 39.29 -1.65 16.10
C GLY A 178 40.66 -1.46 15.47
N GLY A 179 40.80 -0.43 14.67
CA GLY A 179 42.10 0.13 14.32
C GLY A 179 42.72 0.76 15.54
N ARG A 180 43.53 -0.03 16.28
CA ARG A 180 44.43 0.46 17.32
C ARG A 180 45.51 1.32 16.61
N VAL A 181 45.33 2.63 16.63
CA VAL A 181 46.40 3.56 16.21
C VAL A 181 47.50 3.46 17.26
N ALA A 182 48.62 2.84 16.86
CA ALA A 182 49.85 2.85 17.62
C ALA A 182 50.42 4.28 17.65
N GLN A 183 50.59 4.82 18.84
CA GLN A 183 51.31 6.07 19.05
C GLN A 183 52.83 5.80 18.83
N PRO A 184 53.54 6.63 18.07
CA PRO A 184 54.98 6.56 18.03
C PRO A 184 55.57 7.18 19.29
N THR A 185 56.29 6.38 20.07
CA THR A 185 57.16 6.83 21.13
C THR A 185 58.38 7.51 20.48
N GLY A 186 58.39 8.86 20.54
CA GLY A 186 59.61 9.62 20.23
C GLY A 186 60.46 9.74 21.49
N ARG A 187 61.68 9.19 21.42
CA ARG A 187 62.83 9.53 22.28
C ARG A 187 63.70 10.51 21.49
N VAL A 188 64.02 11.58 22.01
CA VAL A 188 65.25 12.30 22.42
C VAL A 188 64.92 13.77 22.62
#